data_6cc72a1e967601b37a76bae8097d4411
#
_entry.id   6cc72a1e967601b37a76bae8097d4411
#
_cell.length_a   1.000
_cell.length_b   1.000
_cell.length_c   1.000
_cell.angle_alpha   90.00
_cell.angle_beta   90.00
_cell.angle_gamma   90.00
#
_symmetry.space_group_name_H-M   'P 1'
#
loop_
_entity.id
_entity.type
_entity.pdbx_description
1 polymer ?
#
loop_
_entity_poly.entity_id
_entity_poly.type
_entity_poly.pdbx_seq_one_letter_code
_entity_poly.pdbx_strand_id
1 'polypeptide(L)'
;GMNVGEKRRSQLGSCDYRYDDKETSIRLSTVGDYRGYESLVIRLLHDEETELKFWFTHFPEFREKFKDRGLYLFSGPVGSGKTTLMHQLAQLKFKGQQVMSIEDPVEIKQEDMLQLQLNETIGLTYESLIKLSLRHRPDLLIIGEIRDSETARAVVRASLTGATVFSTIHAKSIPGVYERLLELGVSEEELKIVLQGICYQRLIGGGGVIDFASNNYQEHEPTVWNQQIDQLLAAGHIHPEQAEAEKIRN
;
A
#
# COMPACT_ATOMS: atom_id res chain seq x y z
N GLY A 1 -3.34 -23.63 6.58
CA GLY A 1 -3.50 -24.34 7.80
C GLY A 1 -2.18 -24.61 8.51
N MET A 2 -2.15 -24.34 9.82
CA MET A 2 -0.99 -24.60 10.67
C MET A 2 -1.06 -26.04 11.21
N ASN A 3 0.11 -26.69 11.41
CA ASN A 3 0.20 -28.00 12.02
C ASN A 3 0.27 -27.88 13.55
N VAL A 4 -0.70 -28.45 14.24
CA VAL A 4 -0.71 -28.50 15.71
C VAL A 4 0.44 -29.39 16.19
N GLY A 5 1.27 -28.86 17.10
CA GLY A 5 2.42 -29.59 17.66
C GLY A 5 3.73 -29.45 16.89
N GLU A 6 3.75 -28.84 15.69
CA GLU A 6 5.00 -28.49 15.02
C GLU A 6 5.57 -27.20 15.63
N LYS A 7 6.68 -27.33 16.38
CA LYS A 7 7.32 -26.20 17.08
C LYS A 7 8.68 -25.79 16.50
N ARG A 8 9.21 -26.58 15.56
CA ARG A 8 10.56 -26.37 15.00
C ARG A 8 10.57 -25.45 13.79
N ARG A 9 9.42 -25.32 13.10
CA ARG A 9 9.27 -24.51 11.90
C ARG A 9 8.41 -23.30 12.19
N SER A 10 8.78 -22.18 11.64
CA SER A 10 7.87 -21.04 11.59
C SER A 10 6.63 -21.43 10.80
N GLN A 11 5.46 -21.03 11.29
CA GLN A 11 4.20 -21.30 10.63
C GLN A 11 3.41 -20.01 10.49
N LEU A 12 2.73 -19.88 9.37
CA LEU A 12 1.77 -18.81 9.09
C LEU A 12 0.40 -19.45 8.88
N GLY A 13 -0.63 -18.83 9.42
CA GLY A 13 -1.99 -19.28 9.27
C GLY A 13 -2.98 -18.12 9.32
N SER A 14 -4.17 -18.37 8.81
CA SER A 14 -5.29 -17.45 8.90
C SER A 14 -6.58 -18.22 9.15
N CYS A 15 -7.51 -17.58 9.83
CA CYS A 15 -8.88 -18.06 9.98
C CYS A 15 -9.83 -16.88 10.20
N ASP A 16 -11.07 -17.07 9.81
CA ASP A 16 -12.15 -16.16 10.20
C ASP A 16 -12.75 -16.64 11.51
N TYR A 17 -12.85 -15.75 12.47
CA TYR A 17 -13.39 -16.01 13.81
C TYR A 17 -14.67 -15.19 14.01
N ARG A 18 -15.74 -15.86 14.36
CA ARG A 18 -17.04 -15.23 14.61
C ARG A 18 -17.35 -15.18 16.09
N TYR A 19 -17.60 -13.97 16.58
CA TYR A 19 -18.00 -13.71 17.95
C TYR A 19 -19.12 -12.66 17.98
N ASP A 20 -20.24 -12.97 18.67
CA ASP A 20 -21.41 -12.08 18.81
C ASP A 20 -21.87 -11.45 17.47
N ASP A 21 -22.08 -12.27 16.45
CA ASP A 21 -22.45 -11.85 15.08
C ASP A 21 -21.44 -10.96 14.33
N LYS A 22 -20.26 -10.73 14.93
CA LYS A 22 -19.13 -10.10 14.24
C LYS A 22 -18.14 -11.16 13.75
N GLU A 23 -17.79 -11.09 12.48
CA GLU A 23 -16.75 -11.89 11.89
C GLU A 23 -15.45 -11.08 11.89
N THR A 24 -14.37 -11.66 12.38
CA THR A 24 -13.04 -11.02 12.42
C THR A 24 -12.03 -11.97 11.80
N SER A 25 -11.34 -11.52 10.79
CA SER A 25 -10.23 -12.27 10.20
C SER A 25 -9.01 -12.19 11.11
N ILE A 26 -8.41 -13.35 11.38
CA ILE A 26 -7.26 -13.48 12.29
C ILE A 26 -6.09 -14.03 11.50
N ARG A 27 -4.92 -13.43 11.69
CA ARG A 27 -3.64 -13.97 11.23
C ARG A 27 -2.81 -14.44 12.39
N LEU A 28 -2.20 -15.59 12.19
CA LEU A 28 -1.36 -16.26 13.17
C LEU A 28 0.04 -16.42 12.59
N SER A 29 1.04 -16.11 13.39
CA SER A 29 2.44 -16.40 13.09
C SER A 29 3.08 -17.03 14.31
N THR A 30 3.71 -18.19 14.13
CA THR A 30 4.45 -18.86 15.21
C THR A 30 5.90 -19.07 14.79
N VAL A 31 6.78 -19.04 15.79
CA VAL A 31 8.19 -19.39 15.65
C VAL A 31 8.70 -20.00 16.96
N GLY A 32 9.43 -21.09 16.85
CA GLY A 32 10.07 -21.72 17.99
C GLY A 32 11.49 -21.21 18.21
N ASP A 33 11.90 -21.04 19.48
CA ASP A 33 13.28 -20.76 19.84
C ASP A 33 14.12 -22.06 19.92
N TYR A 34 15.43 -21.92 20.09
CA TYR A 34 16.36 -23.06 20.21
C TYR A 34 16.14 -23.93 21.47
N ARG A 35 15.41 -23.42 22.46
CA ARG A 35 15.07 -24.15 23.71
C ARG A 35 13.73 -24.88 23.62
N GLY A 36 12.98 -24.68 22.52
CA GLY A 36 11.68 -25.29 22.32
C GLY A 36 10.50 -24.47 22.85
N TYR A 37 10.72 -23.19 23.24
CA TYR A 37 9.65 -22.26 23.51
C TYR A 37 9.10 -21.73 22.19
N GLU A 38 7.79 -21.53 22.14
CA GLU A 38 7.09 -21.02 20.96
C GLU A 38 6.55 -19.61 21.21
N SER A 39 6.80 -18.71 20.27
CA SER A 39 6.19 -17.39 20.24
C SER A 39 5.01 -17.40 19.25
N LEU A 40 3.90 -16.82 19.66
CA LEU A 40 2.70 -16.66 18.83
C LEU A 40 2.36 -15.18 18.70
N VAL A 41 2.22 -14.70 17.47
CA VAL A 41 1.67 -13.40 17.15
C VAL A 41 0.29 -13.61 16.55
N ILE A 42 -0.71 -12.96 17.13
CA ILE A 42 -2.08 -12.93 16.63
C ILE A 42 -2.37 -11.50 16.17
N ARG A 43 -2.69 -11.36 14.88
CA ARG A 43 -3.14 -10.08 14.32
C ARG A 43 -4.64 -10.18 14.03
N LEU A 44 -5.40 -9.32 14.65
CA LEU A 44 -6.82 -9.13 14.36
C LEU A 44 -6.93 -8.15 13.19
N LEU A 45 -7.60 -8.57 12.13
CA LEU A 45 -7.94 -7.69 11.02
C LEU A 45 -9.35 -7.15 11.27
N HIS A 46 -9.48 -5.85 11.35
CA HIS A 46 -10.77 -5.21 11.54
C HIS A 46 -11.45 -5.02 10.20
N ASP A 47 -12.68 -5.50 10.08
CA ASP A 47 -13.51 -5.33 8.87
C ASP A 47 -14.18 -3.93 8.81
N GLU A 48 -13.96 -3.08 9.81
CA GLU A 48 -14.53 -1.73 9.80
C GLU A 48 -13.73 -0.85 8.83
N GLU A 49 -14.42 -0.36 7.80
CA GLU A 49 -13.92 0.68 6.91
C GLU A 49 -13.64 1.94 7.74
N THR A 50 -12.40 2.09 8.17
CA THR A 50 -11.98 3.33 8.83
C THR A 50 -11.71 4.37 7.74
N GLU A 51 -12.62 5.32 7.59
CA GLU A 51 -12.37 6.46 6.72
C GLU A 51 -11.18 7.25 7.25
N LEU A 52 -10.12 7.34 6.44
CA LEU A 52 -8.96 8.16 6.78
C LEU A 52 -9.33 9.64 6.72
N LYS A 53 -9.12 10.33 7.82
CA LYS A 53 -9.19 11.78 7.88
C LYS A 53 -7.82 12.37 7.53
N PHE A 54 -7.82 13.38 6.69
CA PHE A 54 -6.62 14.10 6.28
C PHE A 54 -6.63 15.51 6.81
N TRP A 55 -5.48 15.98 7.31
CA TRP A 55 -5.36 17.33 7.88
C TRP A 55 -5.49 18.43 6.83
N PHE A 56 -4.84 18.26 5.68
CA PHE A 56 -4.69 19.31 4.68
C PHE A 56 -5.19 18.91 3.29
N THR A 57 -5.64 17.68 3.14
CA THR A 57 -6.05 17.16 1.85
C THR A 57 -7.57 17.17 1.75
N HIS A 58 -8.08 18.01 0.83
CA HIS A 58 -9.48 17.97 0.44
C HIS A 58 -9.67 16.82 -0.57
N PHE A 59 -10.28 15.74 -0.11
CA PHE A 59 -10.31 14.46 -0.83
C PHE A 59 -10.98 14.54 -2.23
N PRO A 60 -12.08 15.29 -2.45
CA PRO A 60 -12.68 15.49 -3.76
C PRO A 60 -11.72 16.10 -4.82
N GLU A 61 -10.85 17.02 -4.40
CA GLU A 61 -9.84 17.60 -5.28
C GLU A 61 -8.64 16.68 -5.46
N PHE A 62 -8.24 15.97 -4.41
CA PHE A 62 -7.11 15.05 -4.44
C PHE A 62 -7.35 13.89 -5.41
N ARG A 63 -8.54 13.31 -5.44
CA ARG A 63 -8.89 12.23 -6.38
C ARG A 63 -8.72 12.61 -7.85
N GLU A 64 -8.85 13.89 -8.19
CA GLU A 64 -8.70 14.36 -9.58
C GLU A 64 -7.24 14.32 -10.06
N LYS A 65 -6.27 14.14 -9.14
CA LYS A 65 -4.86 13.93 -9.49
C LYS A 65 -4.60 12.55 -10.11
N PHE A 66 -5.54 11.60 -9.97
CA PHE A 66 -5.44 10.22 -10.46
C PHE A 66 -6.20 10.01 -11.79
N LYS A 67 -6.24 11.00 -12.66
CA LYS A 67 -7.06 10.99 -13.88
C LYS A 67 -6.45 10.24 -15.06
N ASP A 68 -5.13 10.15 -15.12
CA ASP A 68 -4.42 9.57 -16.25
C ASP A 68 -4.21 8.06 -16.02
N ARG A 69 -4.15 7.30 -17.10
CA ARG A 69 -3.83 5.87 -17.04
C ARG A 69 -2.33 5.70 -16.84
N GLY A 70 -1.95 4.72 -16.05
CA GLY A 70 -0.56 4.44 -15.73
C GLY A 70 -0.34 4.05 -14.27
N LEU A 71 0.86 4.22 -13.78
CA LEU A 71 1.29 3.78 -12.46
C LEU A 71 1.21 4.92 -11.43
N TYR A 72 0.52 4.65 -10.34
CA TYR A 72 0.53 5.49 -9.14
C TYR A 72 1.09 4.69 -7.97
N LEU A 73 2.05 5.27 -7.28
CA LEU A 73 2.73 4.62 -6.17
C LEU A 73 2.40 5.29 -4.84
N PHE A 74 2.14 4.47 -3.85
CA PHE A 74 1.84 4.90 -2.49
C PHE A 74 2.97 4.44 -1.57
N SER A 75 3.60 5.37 -0.88
CA SER A 75 4.74 5.12 -0.02
C SER A 75 4.52 5.66 1.39
N GLY A 76 5.30 5.16 2.31
CA GLY A 76 5.26 5.50 3.72
C GLY A 76 5.49 4.28 4.61
N PRO A 77 5.66 4.46 5.93
CA PRO A 77 5.90 3.37 6.86
C PRO A 77 4.72 2.40 6.96
N VAL A 78 4.94 1.27 7.62
CA VAL A 78 3.88 0.32 7.96
C VAL A 78 2.86 1.03 8.86
N GLY A 79 1.56 0.81 8.61
CA GLY A 79 0.48 1.45 9.37
C GLY A 79 0.20 2.91 9.00
N SER A 80 0.80 3.45 7.93
CA SER A 80 0.52 4.82 7.48
C SER A 80 -0.79 4.99 6.71
N GLY A 81 -1.57 3.92 6.51
CA GLY A 81 -2.87 3.97 5.85
C GLY A 81 -2.82 3.92 4.31
N LYS A 82 -1.71 3.48 3.70
CA LYS A 82 -1.57 3.37 2.23
C LYS A 82 -2.67 2.53 1.59
N THR A 83 -2.90 1.33 2.11
CA THR A 83 -3.93 0.41 1.61
C THR A 83 -5.32 1.03 1.73
N THR A 84 -5.62 1.64 2.87
CA THR A 84 -6.90 2.33 3.09
C THR A 84 -7.09 3.49 2.09
N LEU A 85 -6.04 4.30 1.85
CA LEU A 85 -6.10 5.40 0.87
C LEU A 85 -6.34 4.86 -0.54
N MET A 86 -5.65 3.79 -0.95
CA MET A 86 -5.86 3.17 -2.27
C MET A 86 -7.30 2.67 -2.43
N HIS A 87 -7.85 2.02 -1.41
CA HIS A 87 -9.23 1.53 -1.43
C HIS A 87 -10.24 2.68 -1.45
N GLN A 88 -10.07 3.75 -0.66
CA GLN A 88 -10.92 4.94 -0.72
C GLN A 88 -10.89 5.60 -2.10
N LEU A 89 -9.71 5.73 -2.72
CA LEU A 89 -9.58 6.26 -4.08
C LEU A 89 -10.28 5.35 -5.10
N ALA A 90 -10.14 4.02 -4.96
CA ALA A 90 -10.80 3.05 -5.82
C ALA A 90 -12.33 3.19 -5.75
N GLN A 91 -12.90 3.21 -4.54
CA GLN A 91 -14.34 3.35 -4.33
C GLN A 91 -14.91 4.65 -4.87
N LEU A 92 -14.18 5.76 -4.73
CA LEU A 92 -14.68 7.08 -5.14
C LEU A 92 -14.49 7.36 -6.63
N LYS A 93 -13.39 6.90 -7.20
CA LYS A 93 -13.04 7.23 -8.59
C LYS A 93 -13.43 6.16 -9.60
N PHE A 94 -13.38 4.90 -9.19
CA PHE A 94 -13.64 3.76 -10.08
C PHE A 94 -14.97 3.05 -9.76
N LYS A 95 -15.88 3.75 -9.10
CA LYS A 95 -17.21 3.22 -8.78
C LYS A 95 -17.93 2.77 -10.05
N GLY A 96 -18.40 1.51 -10.07
CA GLY A 96 -19.08 0.91 -11.20
C GLY A 96 -18.17 0.50 -12.37
N GLN A 97 -16.84 0.59 -12.17
CA GLN A 97 -15.84 0.09 -13.11
C GLN A 97 -15.26 -1.22 -12.60
N GLN A 98 -14.50 -1.91 -13.44
CA GLN A 98 -13.88 -3.18 -13.05
C GLN A 98 -12.59 -2.92 -12.25
N VAL A 99 -12.68 -3.12 -10.95
CA VAL A 99 -11.55 -3.01 -10.02
C VAL A 99 -11.09 -4.40 -9.61
N MET A 100 -9.79 -4.63 -9.69
CA MET A 100 -9.16 -5.86 -9.19
C MET A 100 -8.04 -5.53 -8.24
N SER A 101 -7.84 -6.37 -7.22
CA SER A 101 -6.66 -6.29 -6.37
C SER A 101 -5.91 -7.63 -6.30
N ILE A 102 -4.61 -7.54 -6.04
CA ILE A 102 -3.71 -8.67 -5.78
C ILE A 102 -2.96 -8.34 -4.50
N GLU A 103 -3.21 -9.11 -3.45
CA GLU A 103 -2.77 -8.79 -2.10
C GLU A 103 -2.12 -9.99 -1.40
N ASP A 104 -1.23 -9.73 -0.42
CA ASP A 104 -0.56 -10.75 0.38
C ASP A 104 -0.66 -10.45 1.89
N PRO A 105 -1.76 -10.88 2.46
CA PRO A 105 -3.06 -11.26 1.92
C PRO A 105 -4.05 -10.06 1.91
N VAL A 106 -5.30 -10.33 1.49
CA VAL A 106 -6.38 -9.34 1.57
C VAL A 106 -6.58 -8.92 3.03
N GLU A 107 -6.44 -7.61 3.31
CA GLU A 107 -6.60 -7.02 4.65
C GLU A 107 -7.97 -6.40 4.86
N ILE A 108 -8.51 -5.76 3.84
CA ILE A 108 -9.80 -5.08 3.87
C ILE A 108 -10.68 -5.72 2.80
N LYS A 109 -11.75 -6.39 3.22
CA LYS A 109 -12.70 -7.02 2.30
C LYS A 109 -13.55 -5.94 1.60
N GLN A 110 -13.66 -6.02 0.27
CA GLN A 110 -14.41 -5.07 -0.56
C GLN A 110 -15.35 -5.84 -1.49
N GLU A 111 -16.65 -5.63 -1.33
CA GLU A 111 -17.66 -6.34 -2.11
C GLU A 111 -17.66 -5.95 -3.61
N ASP A 112 -17.25 -4.72 -3.91
CA ASP A 112 -17.26 -4.16 -5.26
C ASP A 112 -15.96 -4.44 -6.04
N MET A 113 -15.05 -5.27 -5.50
CA MET A 113 -13.75 -5.59 -6.12
C MET A 113 -13.55 -7.10 -6.26
N LEU A 114 -12.86 -7.51 -7.30
CA LEU A 114 -12.31 -8.86 -7.39
C LEU A 114 -10.94 -8.88 -6.70
N GLN A 115 -10.92 -9.39 -5.48
CA GLN A 115 -9.71 -9.45 -4.65
C GLN A 115 -9.04 -10.82 -4.77
N LEU A 116 -7.83 -10.84 -5.31
CA LEU A 116 -7.00 -12.03 -5.47
C LEU A 116 -5.94 -12.05 -4.36
N GLN A 117 -5.73 -13.22 -3.79
CA GLN A 117 -4.72 -13.40 -2.74
C GLN A 117 -3.59 -14.29 -3.23
N LEU A 118 -2.36 -13.92 -2.88
CA LEU A 118 -1.18 -14.74 -3.15
C LEU A 118 -1.30 -16.10 -2.45
N ASN A 119 -0.80 -17.12 -3.14
CA ASN A 119 -0.61 -18.45 -2.57
C ASN A 119 0.53 -19.15 -3.30
N GLU A 120 1.74 -18.94 -2.84
CA GLU A 120 2.95 -19.48 -3.47
C GLU A 120 2.96 -21.01 -3.51
N THR A 121 2.28 -21.67 -2.55
CA THR A 121 2.21 -23.13 -2.50
C THR A 121 1.57 -23.74 -3.75
N ILE A 122 0.67 -23.02 -4.39
CA ILE A 122 -0.02 -23.44 -5.63
C ILE A 122 0.36 -22.57 -6.84
N GLY A 123 1.44 -21.78 -6.74
CA GLY A 123 1.99 -20.97 -7.82
C GLY A 123 1.23 -19.66 -8.11
N LEU A 124 0.39 -19.19 -7.18
CA LEU A 124 -0.25 -17.88 -7.28
C LEU A 124 0.70 -16.79 -6.76
N THR A 125 1.63 -16.37 -7.61
CA THR A 125 2.58 -15.27 -7.36
C THR A 125 2.05 -13.94 -7.89
N TYR A 126 2.66 -12.81 -7.52
CA TYR A 126 2.33 -11.51 -8.09
C TYR A 126 2.39 -11.54 -9.62
N GLU A 127 3.47 -12.06 -10.22
CA GLU A 127 3.60 -12.11 -11.67
C GLU A 127 2.47 -12.91 -12.33
N SER A 128 2.17 -14.11 -11.83
CA SER A 128 1.13 -14.97 -12.39
C SER A 128 -0.26 -14.33 -12.28
N LEU A 129 -0.58 -13.72 -11.14
CA LEU A 129 -1.86 -13.06 -10.90
C LEU A 129 -2.01 -11.76 -11.69
N ILE A 130 -0.96 -10.95 -11.81
CA ILE A 130 -0.97 -9.75 -12.67
C ILE A 130 -1.26 -10.15 -14.11
N LYS A 131 -0.53 -11.16 -14.65
CA LYS A 131 -0.74 -11.66 -16.01
C LYS A 131 -2.16 -12.19 -16.25
N LEU A 132 -2.74 -12.83 -15.24
CA LEU A 132 -4.13 -13.28 -15.29
C LEU A 132 -5.10 -12.10 -15.29
N SER A 133 -4.90 -11.13 -14.37
CA SER A 133 -5.76 -9.96 -14.20
C SER A 133 -5.85 -9.11 -15.46
N LEU A 134 -4.76 -8.96 -16.22
CA LEU A 134 -4.78 -8.21 -17.49
C LEU A 134 -5.75 -8.81 -18.54
N ARG A 135 -6.03 -10.12 -18.49
CA ARG A 135 -7.03 -10.75 -19.37
C ARG A 135 -8.47 -10.36 -19.02
N HIS A 136 -8.69 -9.93 -17.77
CA HIS A 136 -9.98 -9.41 -17.31
C HIS A 136 -10.19 -7.93 -17.66
N ARG A 137 -9.16 -7.26 -18.21
CA ARG A 137 -9.19 -5.83 -18.62
C ARG A 137 -9.68 -4.90 -17.51
N PRO A 138 -9.04 -4.89 -16.32
CA PRO A 138 -9.47 -4.02 -15.24
C PRO A 138 -9.27 -2.55 -15.61
N ASP A 139 -10.17 -1.69 -15.16
CA ASP A 139 -10.01 -0.24 -15.22
C ASP A 139 -8.99 0.22 -14.17
N LEU A 140 -9.00 -0.43 -13.00
CA LEU A 140 -8.00 -0.27 -11.94
C LEU A 140 -7.49 -1.64 -11.48
N LEU A 141 -6.17 -1.78 -11.44
CA LEU A 141 -5.48 -2.92 -10.83
C LEU A 141 -4.69 -2.44 -9.61
N ILE A 142 -5.07 -2.90 -8.43
CA ILE A 142 -4.33 -2.64 -7.18
C ILE A 142 -3.38 -3.81 -6.95
N ILE A 143 -2.09 -3.51 -6.79
CA ILE A 143 -1.06 -4.50 -6.50
C ILE A 143 -0.47 -4.17 -5.14
N GLY A 144 -0.61 -5.07 -4.18
CA GLY A 144 -0.34 -4.86 -2.77
C GLY A 144 0.97 -4.12 -2.50
N GLU A 145 2.09 -4.67 -2.96
CA GLU A 145 3.38 -3.99 -2.83
C GLU A 145 4.44 -4.47 -3.84
N ILE A 146 5.41 -3.58 -4.12
CA ILE A 146 6.61 -3.84 -4.89
C ILE A 146 7.77 -4.09 -3.94
N ARG A 147 8.22 -5.35 -3.82
CA ARG A 147 9.33 -5.74 -2.94
C ARG A 147 10.62 -6.05 -3.72
N ASP A 148 10.47 -6.56 -4.93
CA ASP A 148 11.55 -7.14 -5.73
C ASP A 148 11.46 -6.74 -7.21
N SER A 149 12.51 -7.05 -7.96
CA SER A 149 12.62 -6.70 -9.38
C SER A 149 11.59 -7.40 -10.25
N GLU A 150 11.15 -8.60 -9.90
CA GLU A 150 10.17 -9.37 -10.68
C GLU A 150 8.80 -8.69 -10.59
N THR A 151 8.37 -8.35 -9.37
CA THR A 151 7.13 -7.60 -9.13
C THR A 151 7.19 -6.21 -9.77
N ALA A 152 8.31 -5.48 -9.65
CA ALA A 152 8.48 -4.16 -10.25
C ALA A 152 8.28 -4.19 -11.78
N ARG A 153 8.92 -5.14 -12.46
CA ARG A 153 8.77 -5.34 -13.91
C ARG A 153 7.35 -5.75 -14.31
N ALA A 154 6.70 -6.59 -13.50
CA ALA A 154 5.32 -7.00 -13.78
C ALA A 154 4.35 -5.81 -13.64
N VAL A 155 4.52 -4.96 -12.63
CA VAL A 155 3.76 -3.72 -12.42
C VAL A 155 3.93 -2.74 -13.57
N VAL A 156 5.17 -2.49 -14.00
CA VAL A 156 5.47 -1.62 -15.14
C VAL A 156 4.80 -2.15 -16.41
N ARG A 157 4.94 -3.46 -16.70
CA ARG A 157 4.27 -4.09 -17.85
C ARG A 157 2.75 -3.94 -17.79
N ALA A 158 2.15 -4.12 -16.61
CA ALA A 158 0.70 -3.92 -16.45
C ALA A 158 0.30 -2.48 -16.79
N SER A 159 1.07 -1.50 -16.33
CA SER A 159 0.81 -0.08 -16.59
C SER A 159 0.92 0.28 -18.07
N LEU A 160 1.83 -0.36 -18.81
CA LEU A 160 1.99 -0.18 -20.26
C LEU A 160 0.80 -0.72 -21.08
N THR A 161 -0.04 -1.59 -20.52
CA THR A 161 -1.23 -2.11 -21.23
C THR A 161 -2.39 -1.12 -21.28
N GLY A 162 -2.25 0.05 -20.61
CA GLY A 162 -3.28 1.07 -20.56
C GLY A 162 -4.26 0.92 -19.39
N ALA A 163 -4.00 0.04 -18.43
CA ALA A 163 -4.71 0.01 -17.15
C ALA A 163 -4.18 1.10 -16.21
N THR A 164 -5.03 1.59 -15.31
CA THR A 164 -4.55 2.31 -14.14
C THR A 164 -4.06 1.32 -13.11
N VAL A 165 -2.85 1.50 -12.60
CA VAL A 165 -2.24 0.60 -11.61
C VAL A 165 -1.90 1.38 -10.35
N PHE A 166 -2.39 0.91 -9.22
CA PHE A 166 -2.01 1.36 -7.89
C PHE A 166 -1.12 0.32 -7.23
N SER A 167 -0.02 0.74 -6.63
CA SER A 167 0.82 -0.18 -5.85
C SER A 167 1.50 0.54 -4.69
N THR A 168 1.93 -0.22 -3.69
CA THR A 168 2.76 0.35 -2.62
C THR A 168 4.23 0.03 -2.85
N ILE A 169 5.09 0.89 -2.34
CA ILE A 169 6.53 0.69 -2.28
C ILE A 169 7.07 1.37 -1.02
N HIS A 170 8.03 0.74 -0.35
CA HIS A 170 8.61 1.31 0.85
C HIS A 170 9.78 2.23 0.53
N ALA A 171 9.62 3.51 0.85
CA ALA A 171 10.66 4.53 0.82
C ALA A 171 10.35 5.63 1.85
N LYS A 172 11.29 6.54 2.08
CA LYS A 172 11.17 7.61 3.08
C LYS A 172 10.74 8.96 2.49
N SER A 173 10.71 9.07 1.18
CA SER A 173 10.37 10.30 0.44
C SER A 173 9.99 9.97 -1.00
N ILE A 174 9.48 10.95 -1.72
CA ILE A 174 9.14 10.81 -3.15
C ILE A 174 10.39 10.52 -4.00
N PRO A 175 11.52 11.25 -3.86
CA PRO A 175 12.75 10.87 -4.55
C PRO A 175 13.20 9.44 -4.22
N GLY A 176 13.14 9.04 -2.95
CA GLY A 176 13.50 7.69 -2.54
C GLY A 176 12.62 6.58 -3.16
N VAL A 177 11.35 6.86 -3.49
CA VAL A 177 10.50 5.94 -4.26
C VAL A 177 11.06 5.76 -5.67
N TYR A 178 11.41 6.87 -6.33
CA TYR A 178 11.94 6.84 -7.68
C TYR A 178 13.28 6.10 -7.75
N GLU A 179 14.19 6.39 -6.85
CA GLU A 179 15.47 5.69 -6.72
C GLU A 179 15.28 4.19 -6.48
N ARG A 180 14.34 3.84 -5.61
CA ARG A 180 14.05 2.43 -5.31
C ARG A 180 13.57 1.65 -6.53
N LEU A 181 12.81 2.26 -7.43
CA LEU A 181 12.42 1.64 -8.69
C LEU A 181 13.61 1.40 -9.62
N LEU A 182 14.53 2.36 -9.70
CA LEU A 182 15.77 2.20 -10.46
C LEU A 182 16.63 1.05 -9.90
N GLU A 183 16.78 0.97 -8.57
CA GLU A 183 17.48 -0.15 -7.91
C GLU A 183 16.83 -1.51 -8.21
N LEU A 184 15.51 -1.54 -8.34
CA LEU A 184 14.76 -2.75 -8.71
C LEU A 184 14.85 -3.07 -10.22
N GLY A 185 15.61 -2.29 -10.98
CA GLY A 185 15.91 -2.54 -12.38
C GLY A 185 14.86 -2.03 -13.37
N VAL A 186 14.02 -1.09 -12.96
CA VAL A 186 13.12 -0.34 -13.86
C VAL A 186 13.96 0.80 -14.48
N SER A 187 13.91 0.99 -15.78
CA SER A 187 14.66 2.07 -16.44
C SER A 187 13.95 3.42 -16.31
N GLU A 188 14.73 4.52 -16.43
CA GLU A 188 14.15 5.87 -16.43
C GLU A 188 13.19 6.08 -17.61
N GLU A 189 13.48 5.48 -18.76
CA GLU A 189 12.64 5.55 -19.94
C GLU A 189 11.27 4.91 -19.68
N GLU A 190 11.25 3.76 -19.04
CA GLU A 190 9.98 3.10 -18.65
C GLU A 190 9.21 3.95 -17.64
N LEU A 191 9.90 4.50 -16.63
CA LEU A 191 9.27 5.35 -15.63
C LEU A 191 8.67 6.62 -16.25
N LYS A 192 9.35 7.27 -17.19
CA LYS A 192 8.83 8.44 -17.91
C LYS A 192 7.51 8.16 -18.64
N ILE A 193 7.33 6.92 -19.09
CA ILE A 193 6.11 6.51 -19.82
C ILE A 193 4.96 6.16 -18.87
N VAL A 194 5.25 5.40 -17.80
CA VAL A 194 4.19 4.80 -17.00
C VAL A 194 3.87 5.54 -15.70
N LEU A 195 4.83 6.24 -15.09
CA LEU A 195 4.68 6.82 -13.76
C LEU A 195 3.88 8.13 -13.81
N GLN A 196 2.69 8.12 -13.22
CA GLN A 196 1.76 9.24 -13.22
C GLN A 196 1.70 9.98 -11.88
N GLY A 197 2.11 9.31 -10.80
CA GLY A 197 2.14 9.95 -9.51
C GLY A 197 2.78 9.11 -8.42
N ILE A 198 3.39 9.80 -7.46
CA ILE A 198 3.88 9.23 -6.20
C ILE A 198 3.21 9.96 -5.06
N CYS A 199 2.61 9.21 -4.15
CA CYS A 199 1.98 9.66 -2.93
C CYS A 199 2.77 9.14 -1.74
N TYR A 200 3.40 10.03 -0.97
CA TYR A 200 4.02 9.70 0.30
C TYR A 200 3.08 10.06 1.43
N GLN A 201 2.84 9.13 2.36
CA GLN A 201 1.81 9.29 3.39
C GLN A 201 2.30 8.84 4.77
N ARG A 202 1.90 9.59 5.78
CA ARG A 202 2.03 9.20 7.20
C ARG A 202 0.77 9.56 7.97
N LEU A 203 0.52 8.85 9.07
CA LEU A 203 -0.49 9.22 10.07
C LEU A 203 0.21 9.98 11.19
N ILE A 204 -0.13 11.25 11.35
CA ILE A 204 0.54 12.16 12.27
C ILE A 204 -0.52 12.95 13.03
N GLY A 205 -0.44 12.97 14.36
CA GLY A 205 -1.38 13.73 15.20
C GLY A 205 -2.84 13.28 15.06
N GLY A 206 -3.09 12.02 14.69
CA GLY A 206 -4.42 11.45 14.54
C GLY A 206 -5.06 11.63 13.14
N GLY A 207 -4.32 12.16 12.16
CA GLY A 207 -4.79 12.31 10.77
C GLY A 207 -3.71 12.04 9.74
N GLY A 208 -4.13 11.84 8.50
CA GLY A 208 -3.25 11.64 7.35
C GLY A 208 -2.58 12.94 6.89
N VAL A 209 -1.29 12.86 6.65
CA VAL A 209 -0.50 13.89 5.95
C VAL A 209 -0.01 13.28 4.65
N ILE A 210 -0.19 13.98 3.54
CA ILE A 210 0.16 13.52 2.20
C ILE A 210 1.10 14.52 1.53
N ASP A 211 2.15 13.99 0.93
CA ASP A 211 2.95 14.63 -0.09
C ASP A 211 2.72 13.94 -1.43
N PHE A 212 2.54 14.70 -2.51
CA PHE A 212 2.20 14.16 -3.82
C PHE A 212 2.95 14.87 -4.93
N ALA A 213 3.59 14.09 -5.80
CA ALA A 213 4.19 14.57 -7.03
C ALA A 213 3.62 13.83 -8.25
N SER A 214 3.47 14.54 -9.38
CA SER A 214 3.10 13.98 -10.68
C SER A 214 4.19 14.15 -11.74
N ASN A 215 5.30 14.78 -11.40
CA ASN A 215 6.50 14.98 -12.23
C ASN A 215 7.70 15.33 -11.35
N ASN A 216 8.88 15.47 -11.94
CA ASN A 216 10.12 15.90 -11.27
C ASN A 216 10.41 15.10 -9.97
N TYR A 217 10.16 13.80 -9.99
CA TYR A 217 10.20 12.96 -8.81
C TYR A 217 11.57 12.95 -8.13
N GLN A 218 12.65 12.98 -8.90
CA GLN A 218 14.05 12.95 -8.40
C GLN A 218 14.42 14.25 -7.68
N GLU A 219 13.90 15.39 -8.18
CA GLU A 219 14.19 16.73 -7.65
C GLU A 219 13.06 17.25 -6.76
N HIS A 220 12.13 16.37 -6.37
CA HIS A 220 11.00 16.77 -5.54
C HIS A 220 11.48 17.18 -4.15
N GLU A 221 11.25 18.43 -3.79
CA GLU A 221 11.57 18.97 -2.47
C GLU A 221 10.42 18.77 -1.49
N PRO A 222 10.69 18.40 -0.24
CA PRO A 222 9.66 18.18 0.77
C PRO A 222 9.12 19.49 1.38
N THR A 223 9.08 20.57 0.62
CA THR A 223 8.68 21.90 1.10
C THR A 223 7.26 21.89 1.63
N VAL A 224 6.31 21.34 0.84
CA VAL A 224 4.89 21.24 1.24
C VAL A 224 4.74 20.33 2.46
N TRP A 225 5.43 19.19 2.47
CA TRP A 225 5.45 18.29 3.61
C TRP A 225 5.91 18.99 4.89
N ASN A 226 7.06 19.63 4.86
CA ASN A 226 7.63 20.31 6.04
C ASN A 226 6.74 21.47 6.53
N GLN A 227 6.11 22.21 5.61
CA GLN A 227 5.11 23.22 5.97
C GLN A 227 3.88 22.63 6.68
N GLN A 228 3.38 21.48 6.23
CA GLN A 228 2.27 20.79 6.89
C GLN A 228 2.66 20.36 8.32
N ILE A 229 3.87 19.86 8.51
CA ILE A 229 4.39 19.49 9.84
C ILE A 229 4.47 20.74 10.75
N ASP A 230 4.95 21.89 10.25
CA ASP A 230 4.98 23.12 11.00
C ASP A 230 3.58 23.64 11.40
N GLN A 231 2.59 23.47 10.52
CA GLN A 231 1.20 23.80 10.80
C GLN A 231 0.59 22.89 11.89
N LEU A 232 0.88 21.59 11.88
CA LEU A 232 0.44 20.66 12.93
C LEU A 232 1.06 21.01 14.28
N LEU A 233 2.34 21.39 14.30
CA LEU A 233 3.01 21.86 15.50
C LEU A 233 2.38 23.17 16.02
N ALA A 234 2.18 24.15 15.16
CA ALA A 234 1.58 25.44 15.52
C ALA A 234 0.14 25.29 16.05
N ALA A 235 -0.61 24.32 15.52
CA ALA A 235 -1.97 23.99 15.96
C ALA A 235 -2.01 23.12 17.23
N GLY A 236 -0.87 22.68 17.76
CA GLY A 236 -0.77 21.86 18.97
C GLY A 236 -1.19 20.38 18.77
N HIS A 237 -1.26 19.90 17.54
CA HIS A 237 -1.60 18.51 17.25
C HIS A 237 -0.41 17.55 17.46
N ILE A 238 0.80 18.07 17.44
CA ILE A 238 2.04 17.33 17.68
C ILE A 238 2.99 18.13 18.57
N HIS A 239 3.94 17.44 19.19
CA HIS A 239 4.99 18.07 20.01
C HIS A 239 6.23 18.43 19.14
N PRO A 240 7.10 19.37 19.62
CA PRO A 240 8.29 19.78 18.87
C PRO A 240 9.23 18.64 18.47
N GLU A 241 9.44 17.68 19.36
CA GLU A 241 10.29 16.50 19.09
C GLU A 241 9.70 15.64 17.96
N GLN A 242 8.38 15.48 17.94
CA GLN A 242 7.69 14.75 16.89
C GLN A 242 7.77 15.53 15.56
N ALA A 243 7.57 16.86 15.60
CA ALA A 243 7.70 17.68 14.40
C ALA A 243 9.09 17.55 13.77
N GLU A 244 10.15 17.57 14.58
CA GLU A 244 11.52 17.43 14.11
C GLU A 244 11.81 16.03 13.53
N ALA A 245 11.22 14.99 14.11
CA ALA A 245 11.34 13.61 13.62
C ALA A 245 10.56 13.34 12.31
N GLU A 246 9.48 14.11 12.08
CA GLU A 246 8.61 13.94 10.91
C GLU A 246 9.05 14.76 9.70
N LYS A 247 9.87 15.81 9.89
CA LYS A 247 10.42 16.59 8.78
C LYS A 247 11.37 15.76 7.94
N ILE A 248 11.21 15.87 6.61
CA ILE A 248 12.11 15.26 5.65
C ILE A 248 13.26 16.25 5.40
N ARG A 249 14.49 15.78 5.60
CA ARG A 249 15.72 16.52 5.31
C ARG A 249 16.31 15.94 4.02
N ASN A 250 16.76 16.82 3.13
CA ASN A 250 17.52 16.46 1.92
C ASN A 250 18.91 16.00 2.30
#